data_cc61656a15fdd9f6e92691f760ba6ecd
#
_entry.id   cc61656a15fdd9f6e92691f760ba6ecd
#
_cell.length_a   1.000
_cell.length_b   1.000
_cell.length_c   1.000
_cell.angle_alpha   90.00
_cell.angle_beta   90.00
_cell.angle_gamma   90.00
#
_symmetry.space_group_name_H-M   'P 1'
#
loop_
_entity.id
_entity.type
_entity.pdbx_description
1 polymer ?
#
loop_
_entity_poly.entity_id
_entity_poly.type
_entity_poly.pdbx_seq_one_letter_code
_entity_poly.pdbx_strand_id
1 'polypeptide(L)'
;MRGSAASFGITTSIEVNTFSAPPSATVFEYTWNSLDGADAANGIAAFQTFVQSNIPPQFGAEINLGRGSAPGTVYFSLVGGWYGPESELAGVLAPLLAQLPQNPQVTLVPGTYLSSVAYLGGGSLDTTKPDITDTFYAKSLMTPQSSPMSAEAINAFINYLANEGQSSTLVSFDS
;
A
#
# COMPACT_ATOMS: atom_id res chain seq x y z
N MET A 1 11.32 -22.13 20.25
CA MET A 1 12.02 -21.26 19.26
C MET A 1 11.09 -20.53 18.28
N ARG A 2 9.79 -20.44 18.55
CA ARG A 2 8.87 -19.63 17.71
C ARG A 2 9.28 -18.16 17.80
N GLY A 3 9.46 -17.51 16.64
CA GLY A 3 9.85 -16.11 16.53
C GLY A 3 11.35 -15.79 16.67
N SER A 4 12.22 -16.76 16.91
CA SER A 4 13.66 -16.49 17.14
C SER A 4 14.59 -17.46 16.40
N ALA A 5 14.08 -18.15 15.38
CA ALA A 5 14.85 -19.18 14.68
C ALA A 5 16.18 -18.67 14.08
N ALA A 6 16.21 -17.45 13.57
CA ALA A 6 17.40 -16.85 12.98
C ALA A 6 18.50 -16.51 14.00
N SER A 7 18.15 -16.40 15.29
CA SER A 7 19.10 -15.99 16.35
C SER A 7 19.72 -17.16 17.11
N PHE A 8 19.09 -18.34 17.07
CA PHE A 8 19.47 -19.46 17.93
C PHE A 8 19.83 -20.75 17.19
N GLY A 9 19.92 -20.72 15.89
CA GLY A 9 20.29 -21.88 15.10
C GLY A 9 19.97 -21.72 13.62
N ILE A 10 20.25 -22.77 12.84
CA ILE A 10 19.92 -22.85 11.42
C ILE A 10 18.57 -23.56 11.30
N THR A 11 17.57 -22.87 10.75
CA THR A 11 16.27 -23.47 10.46
C THR A 11 16.38 -24.30 9.19
N THR A 12 16.18 -25.60 9.30
CA THR A 12 16.24 -26.53 8.16
C THR A 12 14.88 -26.81 7.52
N SER A 13 13.81 -26.62 8.28
CA SER A 13 12.42 -26.77 7.78
C SER A 13 11.45 -25.99 8.66
N ILE A 14 10.34 -25.57 8.07
CA ILE A 14 9.23 -24.92 8.76
C ILE A 14 7.95 -25.66 8.37
N GLU A 15 7.14 -26.02 9.35
CA GLU A 15 5.78 -26.56 9.15
C GLU A 15 4.77 -25.46 9.49
N VAL A 16 3.85 -25.19 8.57
CA VAL A 16 2.82 -24.16 8.72
C VAL A 16 1.45 -24.73 8.41
N ASN A 17 0.42 -24.22 9.09
CA ASN A 17 -0.96 -24.50 8.71
C ASN A 17 -1.30 -23.69 7.45
N THR A 18 -1.98 -24.32 6.51
CA THR A 18 -2.44 -23.67 5.28
C THR A 18 -3.96 -23.51 5.30
N PHE A 19 -4.44 -22.54 4.55
CA PHE A 19 -5.86 -22.27 4.33
C PHE A 19 -6.17 -22.35 2.85
N SER A 20 -7.44 -22.55 2.50
CA SER A 20 -7.89 -22.48 1.11
C SER A 20 -7.68 -21.06 0.57
N ALA A 21 -7.07 -20.95 -0.60
CA ALA A 21 -6.93 -19.68 -1.28
C ALA A 21 -8.30 -19.12 -1.70
N PRO A 22 -8.49 -17.78 -1.72
CA PRO A 22 -9.67 -17.17 -2.28
C PRO A 22 -9.87 -17.59 -3.75
N PRO A 23 -11.12 -17.77 -4.21
CA PRO A 23 -11.39 -18.21 -5.57
C PRO A 23 -11.10 -17.11 -6.62
N SER A 24 -11.12 -15.86 -6.21
CA SER A 24 -10.84 -14.69 -7.06
C SER A 24 -10.03 -13.66 -6.29
N ALA A 25 -9.26 -12.88 -7.02
CA ALA A 25 -8.54 -11.73 -6.51
C ALA A 25 -8.48 -10.64 -7.59
N THR A 26 -8.57 -9.39 -7.18
CA THR A 26 -8.36 -8.24 -8.06
C THR A 26 -7.33 -7.32 -7.42
N VAL A 27 -6.18 -7.17 -8.07
CA VAL A 27 -5.23 -6.11 -7.70
C VAL A 27 -5.73 -4.80 -8.31
N PHE A 28 -5.67 -3.74 -7.56
CA PHE A 28 -6.05 -2.41 -8.00
C PHE A 28 -4.95 -1.40 -7.68
N GLU A 29 -4.83 -0.41 -8.55
CA GLU A 29 -3.94 0.72 -8.36
C GLU A 29 -4.62 1.98 -8.90
N TYR A 30 -4.62 3.04 -8.09
CA TYR A 30 -5.09 4.38 -8.42
C TYR A 30 -3.95 5.36 -8.18
N THR A 31 -3.42 5.98 -9.24
CA THR A 31 -2.20 6.78 -9.16
C THR A 31 -2.42 8.22 -9.61
N TRP A 32 -1.88 9.16 -8.84
CA TRP A 32 -1.76 10.59 -9.13
C TRP A 32 -0.28 10.97 -9.11
N ASN A 33 0.28 11.36 -10.25
CA ASN A 33 1.72 11.65 -10.36
C ASN A 33 2.11 13.04 -9.81
N SER A 34 1.15 13.92 -9.60
CA SER A 34 1.39 15.32 -9.22
C SER A 34 0.18 15.91 -8.49
N LEU A 35 -0.12 15.43 -7.29
CA LEU A 35 -1.09 16.09 -6.42
C LEU A 35 -0.48 17.33 -5.77
N ASP A 36 -1.29 18.35 -5.57
CA ASP A 36 -0.89 19.43 -4.67
C ASP A 36 -0.87 18.97 -3.21
N GLY A 37 -0.21 19.76 -2.36
CA GLY A 37 -0.02 19.36 -0.96
C GLY A 37 -1.33 19.23 -0.18
N ALA A 38 -2.35 20.03 -0.49
CA ALA A 38 -3.63 19.97 0.20
C ALA A 38 -4.40 18.69 -0.16
N ASP A 39 -4.45 18.34 -1.43
CA ASP A 39 -5.08 17.12 -1.92
C ASP A 39 -4.38 15.87 -1.40
N ALA A 40 -3.04 15.86 -1.38
CA ALA A 40 -2.27 14.75 -0.82
C ALA A 40 -2.50 14.58 0.69
N ALA A 41 -2.55 15.68 1.45
CA ALA A 41 -2.85 15.65 2.88
C ALA A 41 -4.28 15.16 3.15
N ASN A 42 -5.26 15.61 2.38
CA ASN A 42 -6.63 15.13 2.45
C ASN A 42 -6.71 13.64 2.12
N GLY A 43 -5.93 13.17 1.16
CA GLY A 43 -5.85 11.75 0.79
C GLY A 43 -5.38 10.86 1.96
N ILE A 44 -4.34 11.28 2.70
CA ILE A 44 -3.89 10.56 3.90
C ILE A 44 -4.99 10.54 4.97
N ALA A 45 -5.63 11.68 5.25
CA ALA A 45 -6.69 11.78 6.25
C ALA A 45 -7.90 10.91 5.88
N ALA A 46 -8.28 10.90 4.60
CA ALA A 46 -9.34 10.05 4.08
C ALA A 46 -9.00 8.55 4.23
N PHE A 47 -7.76 8.16 3.91
CA PHE A 47 -7.30 6.78 4.07
C PHE A 47 -7.31 6.36 5.55
N GLN A 48 -6.79 7.18 6.46
CA GLN A 48 -6.86 6.91 7.90
C GLN A 48 -8.30 6.70 8.39
N THR A 49 -9.24 7.51 7.91
CA THR A 49 -10.67 7.38 8.26
C THR A 49 -11.25 6.10 7.67
N PHE A 50 -10.91 5.78 6.43
CA PHE A 50 -11.39 4.60 5.74
C PHE A 50 -10.92 3.31 6.43
N VAL A 51 -9.63 3.19 6.77
CA VAL A 51 -9.09 1.97 7.42
C VAL A 51 -9.60 1.77 8.84
N GLN A 52 -10.12 2.81 9.49
CA GLN A 52 -10.80 2.72 10.78
C GLN A 52 -12.28 2.36 10.67
N SER A 53 -12.82 2.30 9.45
CA SER A 53 -14.20 1.89 9.21
C SER A 53 -14.33 0.35 9.22
N ASN A 54 -15.56 -0.14 9.08
CA ASN A 54 -15.80 -1.58 8.98
C ASN A 54 -15.54 -2.09 7.56
N ILE A 55 -14.26 -2.15 7.17
CA ILE A 55 -13.86 -2.72 5.88
C ILE A 55 -13.92 -4.25 5.92
N PRO A 56 -14.30 -4.91 4.80
CA PRO A 56 -14.31 -6.36 4.72
C PRO A 56 -12.90 -6.95 4.91
N PRO A 57 -12.76 -8.11 5.59
CA PRO A 57 -11.46 -8.75 5.82
C PRO A 57 -10.78 -9.25 4.54
N GLN A 58 -11.49 -9.27 3.41
CA GLN A 58 -10.95 -9.59 2.09
C GLN A 58 -10.24 -8.41 1.42
N PHE A 59 -10.30 -7.22 2.02
CA PHE A 59 -9.66 -6.00 1.50
C PHE A 59 -8.32 -5.77 2.19
N GLY A 60 -7.30 -5.46 1.40
CA GLY A 60 -6.02 -4.97 1.88
C GLY A 60 -5.50 -3.89 0.95
N ALA A 61 -5.01 -2.79 1.49
CA ALA A 61 -4.46 -1.70 0.71
C ALA A 61 -3.40 -0.91 1.47
N GLU A 62 -2.58 -0.23 0.71
CA GLU A 62 -1.62 0.76 1.18
C GLU A 62 -1.72 2.02 0.33
N ILE A 63 -1.28 3.14 0.88
CA ILE A 63 -0.97 4.33 0.09
C ILE A 63 0.53 4.53 0.04
N ASN A 64 1.04 4.77 -1.15
CA ASN A 64 2.45 5.07 -1.40
C ASN A 64 2.60 6.54 -1.75
N LEU A 65 3.52 7.22 -1.11
CA LEU A 65 3.76 8.64 -1.25
C LEU A 65 5.22 8.92 -1.58
N GLY A 66 5.44 9.87 -2.46
CA GLY A 66 6.77 10.31 -2.83
C GLY A 66 6.75 11.73 -3.39
N ARG A 67 7.90 12.23 -3.83
CA ARG A 67 7.96 13.50 -4.56
C ARG A 67 7.24 13.38 -5.89
N GLY A 68 6.39 14.34 -6.21
CA GLY A 68 5.66 14.39 -7.47
C GLY A 68 6.56 14.72 -8.68
N SER A 69 6.03 14.51 -9.87
CA SER A 69 6.74 14.79 -11.12
C SER A 69 6.90 16.29 -11.41
N ALA A 70 6.04 17.14 -10.84
CA ALA A 70 6.17 18.61 -10.90
C ALA A 70 6.70 19.16 -9.57
N PRO A 71 7.47 20.28 -9.59
CA PRO A 71 7.95 20.91 -8.38
C PRO A 71 6.81 21.28 -7.42
N GLY A 72 6.98 21.01 -6.13
CA GLY A 72 5.99 21.33 -5.11
C GLY A 72 4.80 20.38 -5.05
N THR A 73 4.84 19.27 -5.80
CA THR A 73 3.77 18.26 -5.82
C THR A 73 4.21 16.94 -5.21
N VAL A 74 3.23 16.07 -4.96
CA VAL A 74 3.40 14.74 -4.35
C VAL A 74 2.90 13.65 -5.31
N TYR A 75 3.67 12.60 -5.47
CA TYR A 75 3.20 11.33 -6.00
C TYR A 75 2.33 10.65 -4.94
N PHE A 76 1.15 10.19 -5.34
CA PHE A 76 0.23 9.48 -4.49
C PHE A 76 -0.31 8.26 -5.22
N SER A 77 -0.18 7.07 -4.65
CA SER A 77 -0.75 5.85 -5.22
C SER A 77 -1.47 5.08 -4.13
N LEU A 78 -2.71 4.68 -4.41
CA LEU A 78 -3.49 3.73 -3.63
C LEU A 78 -3.39 2.37 -4.32
N VAL A 79 -2.70 1.42 -3.69
CA VAL A 79 -2.48 0.06 -4.21
C VAL A 79 -3.07 -0.95 -3.25
N GLY A 80 -3.64 -2.03 -3.79
CA GLY A 80 -4.15 -3.08 -2.93
C GLY A 80 -4.69 -4.31 -3.65
N GLY A 81 -5.23 -5.22 -2.84
CA GLY A 81 -5.87 -6.43 -3.29
C GLY A 81 -7.27 -6.60 -2.69
N TRP A 82 -8.18 -7.00 -3.53
CA TRP A 82 -9.52 -7.42 -3.16
C TRP A 82 -9.66 -8.93 -3.40
N TYR A 83 -9.94 -9.69 -2.36
CA TYR A 83 -10.03 -11.14 -2.38
C TYR A 83 -11.48 -11.65 -2.30
N GLY A 84 -12.39 -10.89 -2.90
CA GLY A 84 -13.81 -11.19 -3.07
C GLY A 84 -14.23 -11.12 -4.54
N PRO A 85 -15.56 -11.17 -4.83
CA PRO A 85 -16.08 -10.98 -6.17
C PRO A 85 -15.67 -9.62 -6.75
N GLU A 86 -15.13 -9.60 -7.98
CA GLU A 86 -14.68 -8.34 -8.63
C GLU A 86 -15.78 -7.28 -8.66
N SER A 87 -17.03 -7.70 -8.87
CA SER A 87 -18.20 -6.79 -8.93
C SER A 87 -18.46 -6.00 -7.65
N GLU A 88 -17.91 -6.42 -6.51
CA GLU A 88 -18.09 -5.76 -5.21
C GLU A 88 -17.00 -4.70 -4.93
N LEU A 89 -15.84 -4.79 -5.60
CA LEU A 89 -14.69 -3.91 -5.36
C LEU A 89 -15.05 -2.42 -5.47
N ALA A 90 -15.81 -2.06 -6.49
CA ALA A 90 -16.22 -0.66 -6.69
C ALA A 90 -17.02 -0.12 -5.49
N GLY A 91 -17.91 -0.94 -4.92
CA GLY A 91 -18.69 -0.58 -3.74
C GLY A 91 -17.83 -0.44 -2.48
N VAL A 92 -16.83 -1.31 -2.33
CA VAL A 92 -15.88 -1.27 -1.18
C VAL A 92 -15.01 0.00 -1.25
N LEU A 93 -14.51 0.36 -2.43
CA LEU A 93 -13.64 1.53 -2.62
C LEU A 93 -14.38 2.87 -2.69
N ALA A 94 -15.69 2.87 -3.01
CA ALA A 94 -16.45 4.09 -3.24
C ALA A 94 -16.35 5.13 -2.10
N PRO A 95 -16.43 4.76 -0.80
CA PRO A 95 -16.32 5.74 0.28
C PRO A 95 -14.96 6.45 0.33
N LEU A 96 -13.89 5.76 -0.01
CA LEU A 96 -12.53 6.33 -0.07
C LEU A 96 -12.36 7.16 -1.34
N LEU A 97 -12.66 6.61 -2.51
CA LEU A 97 -12.47 7.28 -3.80
C LEU A 97 -13.29 8.56 -3.94
N ALA A 98 -14.44 8.65 -3.28
CA ALA A 98 -15.24 9.88 -3.24
C ALA A 98 -14.54 11.06 -2.55
N GLN A 99 -13.52 10.78 -1.74
CA GLN A 99 -12.75 11.77 -0.98
C GLN A 99 -11.41 12.11 -1.65
N LEU A 100 -11.03 11.37 -2.69
CA LEU A 100 -9.79 11.57 -3.42
C LEU A 100 -10.03 12.43 -4.67
N PRO A 101 -8.99 13.11 -5.17
CA PRO A 101 -9.07 13.88 -6.41
C PRO A 101 -9.56 13.03 -7.59
N GLN A 102 -10.27 13.66 -8.50
CA GLN A 102 -10.78 12.99 -9.69
C GLN A 102 -9.65 12.70 -10.69
N ASN A 103 -9.93 11.77 -11.62
CA ASN A 103 -9.06 11.40 -12.74
C ASN A 103 -7.70 10.80 -12.36
N PRO A 104 -7.65 9.78 -11.47
CA PRO A 104 -6.44 8.97 -11.30
C PRO A 104 -6.12 8.19 -12.57
N GLN A 105 -4.88 7.79 -12.71
CA GLN A 105 -4.55 6.63 -13.55
C GLN A 105 -5.01 5.38 -12.81
N VAL A 106 -5.77 4.51 -13.49
CA VAL A 106 -6.37 3.32 -12.87
C VAL A 106 -5.86 2.06 -13.55
N THR A 107 -5.36 1.13 -12.75
CA THR A 107 -5.04 -0.23 -13.16
C THR A 107 -5.86 -1.21 -12.33
N LEU A 108 -6.59 -2.10 -13.01
CA LEU A 108 -7.31 -3.20 -12.38
C LEU A 108 -6.85 -4.51 -13.01
N VAL A 109 -6.42 -5.45 -12.18
CA VAL A 109 -5.91 -6.75 -12.62
C VAL A 109 -6.72 -7.87 -11.94
N PRO A 110 -7.89 -8.22 -12.52
CA PRO A 110 -8.67 -9.34 -12.00
C PRO A 110 -7.98 -10.67 -12.34
N GLY A 111 -8.13 -11.65 -11.45
CA GLY A 111 -7.53 -12.97 -11.65
C GLY A 111 -7.71 -13.91 -10.47
N THR A 112 -6.75 -14.81 -10.31
CA THR A 112 -6.68 -15.74 -9.20
C THR A 112 -5.82 -15.18 -8.07
N TYR A 113 -5.93 -15.76 -6.88
CA TYR A 113 -5.02 -15.44 -5.77
C TYR A 113 -3.54 -15.53 -6.19
N LEU A 114 -3.17 -16.59 -6.90
CA LEU A 114 -1.77 -16.79 -7.32
C LEU A 114 -1.29 -15.72 -8.31
N SER A 115 -2.17 -15.30 -9.25
CA SER A 115 -1.82 -14.22 -10.19
C SER A 115 -1.72 -12.88 -9.48
N SER A 116 -2.50 -12.62 -8.43
CA SER A 116 -2.38 -11.38 -7.66
C SER A 116 -1.06 -11.32 -6.88
N VAL A 117 -0.65 -12.43 -6.27
CA VAL A 117 0.65 -12.51 -5.58
C VAL A 117 1.81 -12.32 -6.58
N ALA A 118 1.73 -12.94 -7.77
CA ALA A 118 2.72 -12.75 -8.81
C ALA A 118 2.81 -11.27 -9.26
N TYR A 119 1.67 -10.62 -9.47
CA TYR A 119 1.62 -9.22 -9.89
C TYR A 119 2.25 -8.30 -8.85
N LEU A 120 1.86 -8.43 -7.58
CA LEU A 120 2.40 -7.65 -6.46
C LEU A 120 3.88 -7.94 -6.20
N GLY A 121 4.34 -9.16 -6.53
CA GLY A 121 5.74 -9.58 -6.46
C GLY A 121 6.58 -9.20 -7.69
N GLY A 122 6.14 -8.25 -8.52
CA GLY A 122 6.90 -7.80 -9.70
C GLY A 122 6.74 -8.68 -10.93
N GLY A 123 5.69 -9.49 -11.01
CA GLY A 123 5.30 -10.28 -12.19
C GLY A 123 5.80 -11.72 -12.20
N SER A 124 6.57 -12.16 -11.19
CA SER A 124 7.07 -13.53 -11.13
C SER A 124 7.06 -14.10 -9.71
N LEU A 125 6.79 -15.40 -9.61
CA LEU A 125 6.97 -16.20 -8.38
C LEU A 125 8.22 -17.10 -8.46
N ASP A 126 9.09 -16.88 -9.42
CA ASP A 126 10.31 -17.66 -9.59
C ASP A 126 11.36 -17.26 -8.54
N THR A 127 11.42 -17.99 -7.44
CA THR A 127 12.41 -17.79 -6.38
C THR A 127 13.77 -18.43 -6.67
N THR A 128 13.96 -19.02 -7.85
CA THR A 128 15.25 -19.64 -8.24
C THR A 128 16.22 -18.61 -8.81
N LYS A 129 15.72 -17.45 -9.21
CA LYS A 129 16.55 -16.33 -9.68
C LYS A 129 16.92 -15.43 -8.51
N PRO A 130 18.18 -15.02 -8.41
CA PRO A 130 18.56 -14.00 -7.44
C PRO A 130 17.83 -12.69 -7.76
N ASP A 131 17.35 -12.03 -6.73
CA ASP A 131 16.80 -10.68 -6.85
C ASP A 131 17.89 -9.67 -7.20
N ILE A 132 17.49 -8.53 -7.76
CA ILE A 132 18.42 -7.43 -8.01
C ILE A 132 18.99 -6.99 -6.67
N THR A 133 20.33 -6.95 -6.58
CA THR A 133 20.98 -6.37 -5.39
C THR A 133 20.73 -4.87 -5.38
N ASP A 134 20.06 -4.41 -4.34
CA ASP A 134 19.77 -3.01 -4.11
C ASP A 134 20.25 -2.58 -2.72
N THR A 135 20.51 -1.29 -2.55
CA THR A 135 20.85 -0.71 -1.27
C THR A 135 19.77 0.30 -0.88
N PHE A 136 19.06 -0.01 0.18
CA PHE A 136 18.00 0.88 0.67
C PHE A 136 18.04 0.99 2.20
N TYR A 137 17.48 2.07 2.70
CA TYR A 137 17.21 2.26 4.12
C TYR A 137 15.70 2.24 4.34
N ALA A 138 15.23 1.35 5.20
CA ALA A 138 13.83 1.28 5.58
C ALA A 138 13.69 1.47 7.09
N LYS A 139 12.68 2.22 7.50
CA LYS A 139 12.30 2.39 8.90
C LYS A 139 10.79 2.42 9.01
N SER A 140 10.24 1.50 9.81
CA SER A 140 8.81 1.45 10.11
C SER A 140 8.52 2.23 11.38
N LEU A 141 7.44 2.99 11.36
CA LEU A 141 6.84 3.66 12.50
C LEU A 141 5.37 3.21 12.59
N MET A 142 4.87 3.03 13.79
CA MET A 142 3.46 2.69 14.03
C MET A 142 2.80 3.80 14.82
N THR A 143 1.62 4.22 14.38
CA THR A 143 0.74 5.08 15.16
C THR A 143 -0.30 4.22 15.87
N PRO A 144 -0.64 4.49 17.15
CA PRO A 144 -1.74 3.80 17.80
C PRO A 144 -3.05 4.07 17.08
N GLN A 145 -3.92 3.07 16.96
CA GLN A 145 -5.24 3.23 16.35
C GLN A 145 -6.08 4.34 17.02
N SER A 146 -5.90 4.52 18.34
CA SER A 146 -6.57 5.58 19.11
C SER A 146 -5.98 6.98 18.89
N SER A 147 -4.86 7.10 18.20
CA SER A 147 -4.16 8.36 17.95
C SER A 147 -3.52 8.35 16.57
N PRO A 148 -4.31 8.49 15.51
CA PRO A 148 -3.80 8.60 14.15
C PRO A 148 -2.97 9.87 13.98
N MET A 149 -2.30 10.02 12.85
CA MET A 149 -1.55 11.24 12.56
C MET A 149 -2.46 12.47 12.60
N SER A 150 -2.01 13.52 13.29
CA SER A 150 -2.74 14.79 13.32
C SER A 150 -2.64 15.52 11.98
N ALA A 151 -3.54 16.46 11.72
CA ALA A 151 -3.51 17.27 10.50
C ALA A 151 -2.19 18.05 10.37
N GLU A 152 -1.62 18.55 11.50
CA GLU A 152 -0.33 19.23 11.50
C GLU A 152 0.81 18.30 11.09
N ALA A 153 0.81 17.06 11.62
CA ALA A 153 1.82 16.06 11.27
C ALA A 153 1.74 15.66 9.79
N ILE A 154 0.52 15.44 9.28
CA ILE A 154 0.29 15.14 7.86
C ILE A 154 0.78 16.29 6.98
N ASN A 155 0.41 17.54 7.29
CA ASN A 155 0.84 18.70 6.50
C ASN A 155 2.36 18.90 6.54
N ALA A 156 3.01 18.73 7.70
CA ALA A 156 4.46 18.84 7.81
C ALA A 156 5.16 17.75 6.96
N PHE A 157 4.65 16.53 6.99
CA PHE A 157 5.16 15.42 6.20
C PHE A 157 4.99 15.66 4.68
N ILE A 158 3.81 16.09 4.24
CA ILE A 158 3.56 16.41 2.83
C ILE A 158 4.43 17.56 2.34
N ASN A 159 4.60 18.61 3.14
CA ASN A 159 5.50 19.72 2.81
C ASN A 159 6.96 19.26 2.65
N TYR A 160 7.41 18.36 3.50
CA TYR A 160 8.73 17.75 3.36
C TYR A 160 8.86 16.96 2.05
N LEU A 161 7.91 16.07 1.74
CA LEU A 161 7.94 15.29 0.49
C LEU A 161 7.93 16.17 -0.75
N ALA A 162 7.08 17.17 -0.79
CA ALA A 162 6.90 18.04 -1.96
C ALA A 162 8.13 18.91 -2.27
N ASN A 163 8.84 19.36 -1.22
CA ASN A 163 9.88 20.39 -1.36
C ASN A 163 11.30 19.86 -1.10
N GLU A 164 11.47 18.95 -0.12
CA GLU A 164 12.77 18.52 0.37
C GLU A 164 13.02 17.02 0.14
N GLY A 165 11.97 16.23 -0.10
CA GLY A 165 12.08 14.80 -0.36
C GLY A 165 12.98 14.50 -1.56
N GLN A 166 13.87 13.52 -1.40
CA GLN A 166 14.65 13.03 -2.54
C GLN A 166 13.71 12.29 -3.51
N SER A 167 14.04 12.25 -4.79
CA SER A 167 13.24 11.56 -5.82
C SER A 167 13.07 10.05 -5.57
N SER A 168 13.96 9.47 -4.76
CA SER A 168 13.93 8.06 -4.36
C SER A 168 13.25 7.80 -3.01
N THR A 169 12.69 8.84 -2.36
CA THR A 169 11.95 8.65 -1.11
C THR A 169 10.55 8.15 -1.42
N LEU A 170 10.23 6.96 -0.97
CA LEU A 170 8.89 6.37 -1.00
C LEU A 170 8.46 6.06 0.44
N VAL A 171 7.23 6.38 0.77
CA VAL A 171 6.64 6.10 2.08
C VAL A 171 5.31 5.41 1.87
N SER A 172 5.10 4.28 2.56
CA SER A 172 3.88 3.49 2.51
C SER A 172 3.10 3.60 3.82
N PHE A 173 1.78 3.64 3.70
CA PHE A 173 0.84 3.53 4.81
C PHE A 173 -0.06 2.32 4.54
N ASP A 174 0.00 1.35 5.43
CA ASP A 174 -0.74 0.08 5.32
C ASP A 174 -2.09 0.14 6.03
N SER A 175 -3.05 -0.65 5.55
CA SER A 175 -4.39 -0.83 6.13
C SER A 175 -4.46 -2.03 7.07
#